data_ef66bae0862036b48a49c5e1cfaadb54
#
_entry.id   ef66bae0862036b48a49c5e1cfaadb54
#
_cell.length_a   1.000
_cell.length_b   1.000
_cell.length_c   1.000
_cell.angle_alpha   90.00
_cell.angle_beta   90.00
_cell.angle_gamma   90.00
#
_symmetry.space_group_name_H-M   'P 1'
#
loop_
_entity.id
_entity.type
_entity.pdbx_description
1 polymer ?
#
loop_
_entity_poly.entity_id
_entity_poly.type
_entity_poly.pdbx_seq_one_letter_code
_entity_poly.pdbx_strand_id
1 'polypeptide(L)'
;MKHFQVILIVLLSMVTFSAVGQGTTRILFVFDASNSMNGFWEGQRKIETSTKLLSQTLEELYGIENLEIGLRVYGHQTQHVPGAQDCDDTELVVPIGKGTNLVINKELSRLQPKGTTPIARSLEKAAGDFEDCEDCRNVIILITDGIEACDEDPCAVSKALQEKNIIVKPFIIGIGIDELYKSTFECVGNYFDATNAEVFETVLDIVISEALNNTSVQINLLDKDDQPVETNVPFTLYDQETGETRYNYVHTLNSWGNPDTLSFDPLPTYKLVVHTLPPVIQEGLTVTPGVHTVFDVPLPQGDLVLSFSGRRSDYGALQCIVSNDNCDIVHAQEFGSTERYIAGTYQLEILTTPRTIISDVVIAPGEETPIAIPGPGTLLLNTGTAGYGGVFIEQNNVLTTALKFSEGDPSGRYLLQPGKYKLVFRARNARQTLYTIEKEFTIKSGTNTTINLN
;
A
#
# COMPACT_ATOMS: atom_id res chain seq x y z
N MET A 1 13.74 28.52 70.19
CA MET A 1 12.64 28.44 69.24
C MET A 1 13.04 29.22 68.00
N LYS A 2 13.54 28.54 66.99
CA LYS A 2 13.96 29.13 65.72
C LYS A 2 13.08 28.56 64.60
N HIS A 3 12.30 29.43 63.97
CA HIS A 3 11.47 29.07 62.81
C HIS A 3 12.37 28.85 61.60
N PHE A 4 12.36 27.66 61.00
CA PHE A 4 12.97 27.38 59.73
C PHE A 4 11.87 27.54 58.67
N GLN A 5 11.94 28.60 57.88
CA GLN A 5 11.12 28.79 56.67
C GLN A 5 11.79 28.03 55.53
N VAL A 6 11.14 26.96 55.06
CA VAL A 6 11.53 26.26 53.85
C VAL A 6 10.89 27.00 52.65
N ILE A 7 11.72 27.67 51.87
CA ILE A 7 11.34 28.28 50.60
C ILE A 7 11.35 27.17 49.56
N LEU A 8 10.15 26.76 49.13
CA LEU A 8 9.95 25.82 48.00
C LEU A 8 10.08 26.62 46.68
N ILE A 9 11.24 26.56 46.03
CA ILE A 9 11.44 27.09 44.69
C ILE A 9 10.84 26.11 43.69
N VAL A 10 9.65 26.41 43.18
CA VAL A 10 9.05 25.72 42.05
C VAL A 10 9.76 26.21 40.80
N LEU A 11 10.68 25.43 40.25
CA LEU A 11 11.26 25.63 38.92
C LEU A 11 10.17 25.29 37.89
N LEU A 12 9.49 26.30 37.43
CA LEU A 12 8.59 26.21 36.24
C LEU A 12 9.47 26.10 34.98
N SER A 13 9.79 24.87 34.60
CA SER A 13 10.41 24.63 33.29
C SER A 13 9.41 25.02 32.20
N MET A 14 9.58 26.20 31.63
CA MET A 14 8.95 26.55 30.36
C MET A 14 9.49 25.60 29.30
N VAL A 15 8.75 24.55 29.02
CA VAL A 15 8.89 23.79 27.76
C VAL A 15 8.46 24.76 26.66
N THR A 16 9.43 25.40 26.04
CA THR A 16 9.17 26.10 24.77
C THR A 16 8.83 25.03 23.75
N PHE A 17 7.54 24.86 23.50
CA PHE A 17 7.09 24.24 22.26
C PHE A 17 7.67 25.08 21.12
N SER A 18 8.74 24.61 20.53
CA SER A 18 9.12 25.06 19.20
C SER A 18 8.00 24.60 18.29
N ALA A 19 7.04 25.48 18.02
CA ALA A 19 6.18 25.28 16.87
C ALA A 19 7.15 25.14 15.69
N VAL A 20 7.24 23.95 15.09
CA VAL A 20 7.88 23.78 13.79
C VAL A 20 7.04 24.66 12.88
N GLY A 21 7.59 25.83 12.54
CA GLY A 21 6.95 26.76 11.65
C GLY A 21 6.70 26.01 10.34
N GLN A 22 5.45 25.96 9.88
CA GLN A 22 5.15 25.46 8.55
C GLN A 22 5.98 26.29 7.57
N GLY A 23 6.85 25.64 6.79
CA GLY A 23 7.65 26.29 5.76
C GLY A 23 6.76 27.05 4.78
N THR A 24 7.29 28.08 4.12
CA THR A 24 6.54 28.86 3.13
C THR A 24 6.28 28.01 1.89
N THR A 25 5.01 27.86 1.49
CA THR A 25 4.66 27.27 0.20
C THR A 25 4.66 28.35 -0.88
N ARG A 26 5.34 28.06 -1.98
CA ARG A 26 5.44 28.94 -3.16
C ARG A 26 4.81 28.24 -4.36
N ILE A 27 3.75 28.82 -4.89
CA ILE A 27 3.04 28.31 -6.06
C ILE A 27 3.33 29.22 -7.25
N LEU A 28 3.90 28.64 -8.30
CA LEU A 28 4.04 29.31 -9.60
C LEU A 28 3.06 28.70 -10.58
N PHE A 29 2.03 29.47 -10.94
CA PHE A 29 1.18 29.10 -12.07
C PHE A 29 1.93 29.34 -13.38
N VAL A 30 2.05 28.31 -14.20
CA VAL A 30 2.53 28.39 -15.58
C VAL A 30 1.31 28.23 -16.47
N PHE A 31 0.90 29.32 -17.11
CA PHE A 31 -0.39 29.43 -17.76
C PHE A 31 -0.24 29.50 -19.28
N ASP A 32 -0.97 28.65 -19.97
CA ASP A 32 -1.02 28.60 -21.43
C ASP A 32 -1.87 29.73 -21.99
N ALA A 33 -1.26 30.56 -22.81
CA ALA A 33 -1.94 31.53 -23.65
C ALA A 33 -1.52 31.38 -25.14
N SER A 34 -1.24 30.14 -25.56
CA SER A 34 -1.02 29.79 -26.95
C SER A 34 -2.28 29.94 -27.81
N ASN A 35 -2.13 29.91 -29.11
CA ASN A 35 -3.24 30.12 -30.04
C ASN A 35 -4.36 29.08 -29.91
N SER A 36 -4.08 27.85 -29.46
CA SER A 36 -5.08 26.79 -29.20
C SER A 36 -6.09 27.19 -28.13
N MET A 37 -5.70 27.99 -27.13
CA MET A 37 -6.57 28.52 -26.10
C MET A 37 -7.70 29.44 -26.61
N ASN A 38 -7.66 29.88 -27.88
CA ASN A 38 -8.78 30.50 -28.57
C ASN A 38 -9.89 29.50 -28.95
N GLY A 39 -9.60 28.21 -28.91
CA GLY A 39 -10.56 27.16 -29.17
C GLY A 39 -11.75 27.19 -28.20
N PHE A 40 -12.88 26.59 -28.64
CA PHE A 40 -14.09 26.52 -27.80
C PHE A 40 -14.07 25.25 -26.95
N TRP A 41 -14.53 25.43 -25.73
CA TRP A 41 -14.72 24.36 -24.75
C TRP A 41 -16.03 24.64 -24.01
N GLU A 42 -16.98 23.75 -24.07
CA GLU A 42 -18.33 23.90 -23.54
C GLU A 42 -19.04 25.21 -23.93
N GLY A 43 -18.80 25.68 -25.15
CA GLY A 43 -19.47 26.87 -25.70
C GLY A 43 -18.81 28.21 -25.34
N GLN A 44 -17.74 28.21 -24.56
CA GLN A 44 -16.89 29.36 -24.27
C GLN A 44 -15.48 29.15 -24.80
N ARG A 45 -14.66 30.20 -24.88
CA ARG A 45 -13.25 30.01 -25.21
C ARG A 45 -12.52 29.39 -24.03
N LYS A 46 -11.57 28.47 -24.30
CA LYS A 46 -10.76 27.84 -23.27
C LYS A 46 -10.09 28.85 -22.37
N ILE A 47 -9.50 29.93 -22.95
CA ILE A 47 -8.86 31.01 -22.18
C ILE A 47 -9.83 31.70 -21.22
N GLU A 48 -11.07 31.97 -21.66
CA GLU A 48 -12.07 32.67 -20.84
C GLU A 48 -12.50 31.82 -19.64
N THR A 49 -12.75 30.53 -19.87
CA THR A 49 -13.12 29.58 -18.81
C THR A 49 -11.97 29.35 -17.83
N SER A 50 -10.78 29.05 -18.31
CA SER A 50 -9.62 28.77 -17.46
C SER A 50 -9.16 30.00 -16.66
N THR A 51 -9.15 31.19 -17.24
CA THR A 51 -8.81 32.43 -16.49
C THR A 51 -9.86 32.76 -15.42
N LYS A 52 -11.16 32.54 -15.71
CA LYS A 52 -12.24 32.73 -14.75
C LYS A 52 -12.08 31.78 -13.54
N LEU A 53 -11.90 30.48 -13.78
CA LEU A 53 -11.78 29.48 -12.74
C LEU A 53 -10.51 29.71 -11.90
N LEU A 54 -9.36 29.99 -12.54
CA LEU A 54 -8.14 30.33 -11.82
C LEU A 54 -8.31 31.61 -10.98
N SER A 55 -9.05 32.62 -11.47
CA SER A 55 -9.34 33.82 -10.70
C SER A 55 -10.19 33.55 -9.46
N GLN A 56 -11.16 32.66 -9.53
CA GLN A 56 -11.96 32.24 -8.38
C GLN A 56 -11.07 31.55 -7.34
N THR A 57 -10.24 30.60 -7.74
CA THR A 57 -9.28 29.94 -6.84
C THR A 57 -8.31 30.94 -6.19
N LEU A 58 -7.80 31.91 -6.94
CA LEU A 58 -6.94 32.96 -6.39
C LEU A 58 -7.63 33.83 -5.32
N GLU A 59 -8.94 34.02 -5.40
CA GLU A 59 -9.72 34.70 -4.36
C GLU A 59 -9.80 33.85 -3.08
N GLU A 60 -9.96 32.55 -3.20
CA GLU A 60 -9.98 31.60 -2.05
C GLU A 60 -8.60 31.49 -1.38
N LEU A 61 -7.52 31.58 -2.15
CA LEU A 61 -6.16 31.56 -1.62
C LEU A 61 -5.74 32.89 -0.95
N TYR A 62 -6.59 33.92 -1.01
CA TYR A 62 -6.25 35.22 -0.42
C TYR A 62 -6.23 35.15 1.12
N GLY A 63 -5.11 35.60 1.69
CA GLY A 63 -4.93 35.66 3.15
C GLY A 63 -4.44 34.37 3.80
N ILE A 64 -4.11 33.34 3.03
CA ILE A 64 -3.46 32.14 3.57
C ILE A 64 -2.05 32.53 4.05
N GLU A 65 -1.78 32.23 5.33
CA GLU A 65 -0.45 32.45 5.91
C GLU A 65 0.57 31.49 5.28
N ASN A 66 1.81 31.95 5.11
CA ASN A 66 2.91 31.19 4.52
C ASN A 66 2.67 30.71 3.07
N LEU A 67 1.86 31.44 2.31
CA LEU A 67 1.66 31.20 0.88
C LEU A 67 2.18 32.41 0.06
N GLU A 68 2.99 32.09 -0.95
CA GLU A 68 3.47 33.02 -1.97
C GLU A 68 3.07 32.50 -3.35
N ILE A 69 2.57 33.37 -4.20
CA ILE A 69 2.05 32.98 -5.52
C ILE A 69 2.70 33.85 -6.61
N GLY A 70 3.02 33.23 -7.75
CA GLY A 70 3.50 33.88 -8.95
C GLY A 70 2.75 33.41 -10.21
N LEU A 71 2.93 34.14 -11.30
CA LEU A 71 2.36 33.81 -12.60
C LEU A 71 3.41 33.93 -13.70
N ARG A 72 3.69 32.82 -14.38
CA ARG A 72 4.40 32.77 -15.66
C ARG A 72 3.38 32.47 -16.76
N VAL A 73 3.50 33.13 -17.89
CA VAL A 73 2.62 32.92 -19.03
C VAL A 73 3.46 32.64 -20.27
N TYR A 74 3.01 31.76 -21.13
CA TYR A 74 3.64 31.51 -22.43
C TYR A 74 2.64 31.61 -23.58
N GLY A 75 3.15 31.82 -24.80
CA GLY A 75 2.34 31.90 -26.03
C GLY A 75 1.47 33.16 -26.12
N HIS A 76 1.81 34.25 -25.42
CA HIS A 76 1.00 35.48 -25.39
C HIS A 76 1.67 36.68 -26.01
N GLN A 77 2.97 36.65 -26.34
CA GLN A 77 3.71 37.77 -26.85
C GLN A 77 3.75 37.80 -28.37
N THR A 78 4.15 36.69 -28.98
CA THR A 78 4.38 36.57 -30.45
C THR A 78 3.25 35.78 -31.09
N GLN A 79 2.73 36.30 -32.22
CA GLN A 79 1.67 35.59 -32.95
C GLN A 79 2.22 34.35 -33.63
N HIS A 80 1.52 33.23 -33.45
CA HIS A 80 1.84 31.97 -34.13
C HIS A 80 1.79 32.12 -35.66
N VAL A 81 2.90 31.80 -36.29
CA VAL A 81 3.02 31.75 -37.77
C VAL A 81 3.55 30.38 -38.17
N PRO A 82 2.87 29.59 -39.02
CA PRO A 82 3.35 28.28 -39.43
C PRO A 82 4.78 28.36 -40.03
N GLY A 83 5.71 27.55 -39.44
CA GLY A 83 7.11 27.53 -39.85
C GLY A 83 7.99 28.65 -39.30
N ALA A 84 7.46 29.54 -38.41
CA ALA A 84 8.20 30.57 -37.71
C ALA A 84 7.67 30.69 -36.28
N GLN A 85 7.93 29.65 -35.45
CA GLN A 85 7.48 29.58 -34.07
C GLN A 85 8.48 30.30 -33.19
N ASP A 86 7.96 31.08 -32.22
CA ASP A 86 8.77 31.68 -31.16
C ASP A 86 8.76 30.78 -29.93
N CYS A 87 9.78 29.96 -29.80
CA CYS A 87 9.93 29.02 -28.68
C CYS A 87 10.48 29.67 -27.40
N ASP A 88 10.81 30.93 -27.42
CA ASP A 88 11.16 31.71 -26.24
C ASP A 88 10.01 32.60 -25.72
N ASP A 89 8.79 32.48 -26.31
CA ASP A 89 7.59 33.22 -25.87
C ASP A 89 7.11 32.69 -24.51
N THR A 90 7.85 33.04 -23.44
CA THR A 90 7.51 32.74 -22.05
C THR A 90 8.02 33.85 -21.13
N GLU A 91 7.17 34.35 -20.23
CA GLU A 91 7.47 35.49 -19.36
C GLU A 91 6.97 35.26 -17.92
N LEU A 92 7.77 35.63 -16.92
CA LEU A 92 7.32 35.78 -15.53
C LEU A 92 6.54 37.10 -15.41
N VAL A 93 5.24 37.05 -15.58
CA VAL A 93 4.37 38.24 -15.60
C VAL A 93 4.16 38.79 -14.22
N VAL A 94 4.05 37.92 -13.20
CA VAL A 94 3.96 38.30 -11.80
C VAL A 94 4.98 37.50 -10.99
N PRO A 95 6.02 38.13 -10.42
CA PRO A 95 6.96 37.42 -9.55
C PRO A 95 6.29 36.79 -8.35
N ILE A 96 6.87 35.67 -7.86
CA ILE A 96 6.39 34.96 -6.68
C ILE A 96 6.47 35.87 -5.46
N GLY A 97 5.36 36.02 -4.72
CA GLY A 97 5.30 36.86 -3.55
C GLY A 97 3.99 36.75 -2.80
N LYS A 98 3.95 37.37 -1.61
CA LYS A 98 2.75 37.42 -0.77
C LYS A 98 1.71 38.39 -1.32
N GLY A 99 0.43 37.98 -1.32
CA GLY A 99 -0.69 38.85 -1.67
C GLY A 99 -0.72 39.28 -3.15
N THR A 100 -0.07 38.55 -4.04
CA THR A 100 -0.01 38.81 -5.48
C THR A 100 -1.32 38.51 -6.22
N ASN A 101 -2.29 37.85 -5.55
CA ASN A 101 -3.57 37.39 -6.11
C ASN A 101 -4.28 38.44 -6.97
N LEU A 102 -4.41 39.69 -6.48
CA LEU A 102 -5.08 40.75 -7.23
C LEU A 102 -4.29 41.20 -8.47
N VAL A 103 -2.96 41.18 -8.40
CA VAL A 103 -2.11 41.49 -9.53
C VAL A 103 -2.22 40.42 -10.59
N ILE A 104 -2.20 39.14 -10.18
CA ILE A 104 -2.37 38.02 -11.07
C ILE A 104 -3.73 38.07 -11.76
N ASN A 105 -4.83 38.31 -11.03
CA ASN A 105 -6.18 38.43 -11.60
C ASN A 105 -6.27 39.55 -12.66
N LYS A 106 -5.57 40.67 -12.40
CA LYS A 106 -5.50 41.76 -13.38
C LYS A 106 -4.78 41.36 -14.65
N GLU A 107 -3.66 40.64 -14.53
CA GLU A 107 -2.91 40.18 -15.71
C GLU A 107 -3.64 39.09 -16.47
N LEU A 108 -4.26 38.12 -15.77
CA LEU A 108 -5.12 37.09 -16.39
C LEU A 108 -6.24 37.71 -17.25
N SER A 109 -6.88 38.79 -16.76
CA SER A 109 -7.95 39.47 -17.51
C SER A 109 -7.50 40.17 -18.80
N ARG A 110 -6.20 40.33 -19.01
CA ARG A 110 -5.59 40.99 -20.18
C ARG A 110 -5.00 40.02 -21.19
N LEU A 111 -4.91 38.71 -20.80
CA LEU A 111 -4.28 37.73 -21.66
C LEU A 111 -5.03 37.57 -22.99
N GLN A 112 -4.25 37.48 -24.04
CA GLN A 112 -4.73 37.21 -25.38
C GLN A 112 -3.93 36.07 -25.98
N PRO A 113 -4.54 34.93 -26.24
CA PRO A 113 -3.87 33.79 -26.87
C PRO A 113 -3.39 34.14 -28.29
N LYS A 114 -2.11 33.88 -28.57
CA LYS A 114 -1.51 34.26 -29.86
C LYS A 114 -0.51 33.25 -30.40
N GLY A 115 0.38 32.75 -29.50
CA GLY A 115 1.64 32.14 -29.88
C GLY A 115 1.63 30.62 -29.97
N THR A 116 2.81 30.05 -29.89
CA THR A 116 3.07 28.61 -29.82
C THR A 116 3.04 28.11 -28.36
N THR A 117 3.31 26.81 -28.17
CA THR A 117 3.21 26.12 -26.86
C THR A 117 4.61 25.62 -26.42
N PRO A 118 5.53 26.48 -25.91
CA PRO A 118 6.87 26.09 -25.47
C PRO A 118 6.87 25.63 -24.02
N ILE A 119 6.32 24.45 -23.73
CA ILE A 119 6.18 23.92 -22.37
C ILE A 119 7.55 23.68 -21.74
N ALA A 120 8.43 22.94 -22.40
CA ALA A 120 9.76 22.62 -21.90
C ALA A 120 10.56 23.86 -21.54
N ARG A 121 10.60 24.83 -22.44
CA ARG A 121 11.26 26.13 -22.20
C ARG A 121 10.65 26.90 -21.05
N SER A 122 9.32 26.86 -20.93
CA SER A 122 8.60 27.53 -19.86
C SER A 122 8.89 26.91 -18.49
N LEU A 123 8.95 25.59 -18.41
CA LEU A 123 9.34 24.87 -17.18
C LEU A 123 10.81 25.11 -16.83
N GLU A 124 11.72 25.12 -17.81
CA GLU A 124 13.14 25.44 -17.58
C GLU A 124 13.32 26.85 -16.97
N LYS A 125 12.60 27.84 -17.53
CA LYS A 125 12.61 29.22 -17.01
C LYS A 125 11.96 29.32 -15.63
N ALA A 126 10.84 28.59 -15.42
CA ALA A 126 10.11 28.55 -14.16
C ALA A 126 10.98 28.11 -12.97
N ALA A 127 11.95 27.23 -13.21
CA ALA A 127 12.91 26.82 -12.19
C ALA A 127 13.76 27.99 -11.66
N GLY A 128 14.06 28.96 -12.51
CA GLY A 128 14.81 30.14 -12.16
C GLY A 128 13.98 31.26 -11.49
N ASP A 129 12.66 31.11 -11.46
CA ASP A 129 11.75 32.08 -10.85
C ASP A 129 11.62 31.93 -9.32
N PHE A 130 12.11 30.81 -8.77
CA PHE A 130 12.17 30.61 -7.34
C PHE A 130 13.50 31.12 -6.78
N GLU A 131 13.43 32.11 -5.91
CA GLU A 131 14.60 32.54 -5.17
C GLU A 131 15.05 31.46 -4.17
N ASP A 132 16.33 31.48 -3.79
CA ASP A 132 16.90 30.57 -2.80
C ASP A 132 16.15 30.67 -1.46
N CYS A 133 15.72 29.51 -0.91
CA CYS A 133 15.02 29.47 0.36
C CYS A 133 15.20 28.07 0.97
N GLU A 134 15.71 27.98 2.20
CA GLU A 134 16.01 26.70 2.86
C GLU A 134 14.75 25.94 3.30
N ASP A 135 13.69 26.65 3.72
CA ASP A 135 12.45 26.08 4.27
C ASP A 135 11.24 26.34 3.37
N CYS A 136 11.44 26.51 2.05
CA CYS A 136 10.36 26.75 1.13
C CYS A 136 9.99 25.49 0.33
N ARG A 137 8.69 25.26 0.19
CA ARG A 137 8.16 24.29 -0.74
C ARG A 137 7.78 24.98 -2.04
N ASN A 138 8.49 24.66 -3.12
CA ASN A 138 8.25 25.23 -4.44
C ASN A 138 7.37 24.29 -5.26
N VAL A 139 6.26 24.79 -5.80
CA VAL A 139 5.29 24.04 -6.58
C VAL A 139 5.02 24.77 -7.89
N ILE A 140 5.10 24.06 -9.01
CA ILE A 140 4.64 24.55 -10.31
C ILE A 140 3.30 23.89 -10.62
N ILE A 141 2.33 24.72 -11.04
CA ILE A 141 1.04 24.28 -11.57
C ILE A 141 0.98 24.74 -13.02
N LEU A 142 1.06 23.77 -13.94
CA LEU A 142 0.95 24.02 -15.38
C LEU A 142 -0.49 23.83 -15.82
N ILE A 143 -1.08 24.86 -16.39
CA ILE A 143 -2.42 24.84 -16.99
C ILE A 143 -2.27 24.97 -18.49
N THR A 144 -2.64 23.93 -19.24
CA THR A 144 -2.43 23.87 -20.69
C THR A 144 -3.58 23.14 -21.40
N ASP A 145 -3.81 23.49 -22.66
CA ASP A 145 -4.74 22.78 -23.55
C ASP A 145 -4.01 22.05 -24.69
N GLY A 146 -2.69 22.04 -24.69
CA GLY A 146 -1.86 21.55 -25.76
C GLY A 146 -0.64 20.75 -25.30
N ILE A 147 0.08 20.27 -26.29
CA ILE A 147 1.34 19.55 -26.14
C ILE A 147 2.51 20.45 -26.56
N GLU A 148 3.73 20.03 -26.19
CA GLU A 148 4.96 20.71 -26.64
C GLU A 148 4.99 20.89 -28.16
N ALA A 149 5.24 22.11 -28.61
CA ALA A 149 5.25 22.47 -30.03
C ALA A 149 6.63 22.93 -30.56
N CYS A 150 7.67 22.91 -29.71
CA CYS A 150 8.99 23.47 -30.00
C CYS A 150 10.13 22.45 -30.10
N ASP A 151 9.83 21.19 -30.40
CA ASP A 151 10.82 20.09 -30.55
C ASP A 151 11.74 19.90 -29.32
N GLU A 152 11.37 20.42 -28.15
CA GLU A 152 12.08 20.22 -26.88
C GLU A 152 11.44 19.04 -26.13
N ASP A 153 12.21 18.45 -25.18
CA ASP A 153 11.75 17.32 -24.37
C ASP A 153 11.36 17.77 -22.95
N PRO A 154 10.06 17.94 -22.64
CA PRO A 154 9.60 18.32 -21.31
C PRO A 154 10.01 17.31 -20.22
N CYS A 155 10.18 16.01 -20.59
CA CYS A 155 10.61 14.96 -19.67
C CYS A 155 12.06 15.18 -19.24
N ALA A 156 12.94 15.50 -20.18
CA ALA A 156 14.35 15.78 -19.88
C ALA A 156 14.47 17.02 -18.98
N VAL A 157 13.66 18.05 -19.21
CA VAL A 157 13.61 19.25 -18.37
C VAL A 157 13.13 18.90 -16.97
N SER A 158 12.03 18.18 -16.82
CA SER A 158 11.50 17.77 -15.51
C SER A 158 12.54 16.98 -14.71
N LYS A 159 13.24 16.04 -15.36
CA LYS A 159 14.32 15.29 -14.73
C LYS A 159 15.47 16.19 -14.25
N ALA A 160 15.89 17.15 -15.08
CA ALA A 160 16.95 18.09 -14.73
C ALA A 160 16.55 19.03 -13.55
N LEU A 161 15.26 19.33 -13.41
CA LEU A 161 14.73 20.09 -12.27
C LEU A 161 14.81 19.28 -10.97
N GLN A 162 14.44 18.00 -11.03
CA GLN A 162 14.52 17.09 -9.89
C GLN A 162 15.98 16.87 -9.42
N GLU A 163 16.93 16.77 -10.34
CA GLU A 163 18.36 16.61 -10.03
C GLU A 163 18.94 17.82 -9.30
N LYS A 164 18.35 19.00 -9.42
CA LYS A 164 18.74 20.24 -8.70
C LYS A 164 18.12 20.38 -7.32
N ASN A 165 17.50 19.32 -6.77
CA ASN A 165 16.72 19.34 -5.52
C ASN A 165 15.59 20.40 -5.52
N ILE A 166 15.23 20.92 -6.67
CA ILE A 166 14.02 21.69 -6.83
C ILE A 166 12.91 20.63 -6.89
N ILE A 167 12.16 20.46 -5.80
CA ILE A 167 11.01 19.55 -5.74
C ILE A 167 9.89 20.17 -6.59
N VAL A 168 10.14 20.28 -7.87
CA VAL A 168 9.19 20.75 -8.85
C VAL A 168 8.68 19.49 -9.57
N LYS A 169 7.71 18.80 -8.97
CA LYS A 169 6.80 17.96 -9.72
C LYS A 169 5.71 18.89 -10.20
N PRO A 170 5.70 19.33 -11.46
CA PRO A 170 4.62 20.16 -11.94
C PRO A 170 3.31 19.37 -11.88
N PHE A 171 2.28 20.01 -11.38
CA PHE A 171 0.91 19.53 -11.53
C PHE A 171 0.42 20.06 -12.87
N ILE A 172 -0.04 19.16 -13.74
CA ILE A 172 -0.43 19.50 -15.10
C ILE A 172 -1.94 19.33 -15.22
N ILE A 173 -2.64 20.42 -15.43
CA ILE A 173 -4.09 20.43 -15.65
C ILE A 173 -4.34 20.56 -17.15
N GLY A 174 -4.71 19.45 -17.78
CA GLY A 174 -5.01 19.39 -19.21
C GLY A 174 -6.45 19.83 -19.51
N ILE A 175 -6.62 20.84 -20.34
CA ILE A 175 -7.93 21.36 -20.73
C ILE A 175 -8.36 20.76 -22.07
N GLY A 176 -9.17 19.69 -22.04
CA GLY A 176 -9.68 19.03 -23.24
C GLY A 176 -8.57 18.49 -24.14
N ILE A 177 -7.54 17.92 -23.57
CA ILE A 177 -6.43 17.25 -24.28
C ILE A 177 -6.89 15.84 -24.69
N ASP A 178 -6.54 15.41 -25.90
CA ASP A 178 -6.83 14.06 -26.38
C ASP A 178 -6.06 13.01 -25.56
N GLU A 179 -6.69 11.88 -25.24
CA GLU A 179 -6.08 10.78 -24.45
C GLU A 179 -4.74 10.28 -25.01
N LEU A 180 -4.54 10.37 -26.32
CA LEU A 180 -3.30 9.98 -26.98
C LEU A 180 -2.07 10.76 -26.47
N TYR A 181 -2.27 11.95 -25.91
CA TYR A 181 -1.19 12.84 -25.47
C TYR A 181 -0.95 12.78 -23.95
N LYS A 182 -1.80 12.09 -23.18
CA LYS A 182 -1.64 11.97 -21.71
C LYS A 182 -0.27 11.38 -21.34
N SER A 183 0.15 10.33 -22.06
CA SER A 183 1.45 9.67 -21.80
C SER A 183 2.66 10.60 -21.97
N THR A 184 2.52 11.68 -22.73
CA THR A 184 3.59 12.66 -22.93
C THR A 184 3.88 13.46 -21.65
N PHE A 185 2.90 13.58 -20.76
CA PHE A 185 3.02 14.34 -19.52
C PHE A 185 3.33 13.50 -18.27
N GLU A 186 3.13 12.19 -18.32
CA GLU A 186 3.38 11.30 -17.16
C GLU A 186 4.82 11.38 -16.61
N CYS A 187 5.78 11.64 -17.48
CA CYS A 187 7.18 11.83 -17.12
C CYS A 187 7.51 13.24 -16.57
N VAL A 188 6.65 14.22 -16.86
CA VAL A 188 6.85 15.62 -16.47
C VAL A 188 6.38 15.85 -15.04
N GLY A 189 5.19 15.33 -14.68
CA GLY A 189 4.58 15.52 -13.37
C GLY A 189 3.27 14.78 -13.17
N ASN A 190 2.52 15.16 -12.15
CA ASN A 190 1.18 14.64 -11.93
C ASN A 190 0.21 15.25 -12.94
N TYR A 191 -0.33 14.42 -13.84
CA TYR A 191 -1.27 14.87 -14.86
C TYR A 191 -2.71 14.67 -14.39
N PHE A 192 -3.52 15.71 -14.55
CA PHE A 192 -4.95 15.73 -14.26
C PHE A 192 -5.72 16.17 -15.51
N ASP A 193 -6.75 15.42 -15.86
CA ASP A 193 -7.57 15.68 -17.04
C ASP A 193 -8.82 16.47 -16.67
N ALA A 194 -8.91 17.69 -17.14
CA ALA A 194 -10.09 18.54 -16.98
C ALA A 194 -10.97 18.45 -18.25
N THR A 195 -11.86 17.46 -18.30
CA THR A 195 -12.74 17.22 -19.45
C THR A 195 -13.81 18.30 -19.62
N ASN A 196 -14.20 18.98 -18.56
CA ASN A 196 -15.17 20.08 -18.54
C ASN A 196 -14.84 21.09 -17.42
N ALA A 197 -15.56 22.21 -17.36
CA ALA A 197 -15.31 23.28 -16.42
C ALA A 197 -15.50 22.87 -14.95
N GLU A 198 -16.47 22.02 -14.62
CA GLU A 198 -16.70 21.50 -13.28
C GLU A 198 -15.56 20.59 -12.82
N VAL A 199 -15.08 19.72 -13.72
CA VAL A 199 -13.91 18.88 -13.45
C VAL A 199 -12.65 19.73 -13.31
N PHE A 200 -12.47 20.78 -14.09
CA PHE A 200 -11.34 21.70 -13.96
C PHE A 200 -11.31 22.35 -12.58
N GLU A 201 -12.45 22.88 -12.10
CA GLU A 201 -12.56 23.48 -10.78
C GLU A 201 -12.18 22.46 -9.69
N THR A 202 -12.78 21.27 -9.73
CA THR A 202 -12.47 20.19 -8.78
C THR A 202 -10.99 19.81 -8.80
N VAL A 203 -10.41 19.64 -9.97
CA VAL A 203 -8.99 19.28 -10.14
C VAL A 203 -8.09 20.40 -9.61
N LEU A 204 -8.42 21.66 -9.90
CA LEU A 204 -7.62 22.78 -9.42
C LEU A 204 -7.60 22.87 -7.90
N ASP A 205 -8.76 22.66 -7.23
CA ASP A 205 -8.86 22.62 -5.77
C ASP A 205 -8.01 21.51 -5.17
N ILE A 206 -8.00 20.35 -5.79
CA ILE A 206 -7.20 19.21 -5.36
C ILE A 206 -5.71 19.51 -5.50
N VAL A 207 -5.29 20.01 -6.67
CA VAL A 207 -3.89 20.39 -6.92
C VAL A 207 -3.42 21.45 -5.93
N ILE A 208 -4.25 22.43 -5.62
CA ILE A 208 -3.99 23.45 -4.60
C ILE A 208 -3.88 22.82 -3.21
N SER A 209 -4.80 21.91 -2.86
CA SER A 209 -4.76 21.20 -1.58
C SER A 209 -3.48 20.37 -1.43
N GLU A 210 -3.08 19.66 -2.48
CA GLU A 210 -1.80 18.94 -2.50
C GLU A 210 -0.60 19.90 -2.42
N ALA A 211 -0.65 21.01 -3.14
CA ALA A 211 0.39 22.03 -3.12
C ALA A 211 0.57 22.62 -1.71
N LEU A 212 -0.52 22.90 -1.02
CA LEU A 212 -0.54 23.39 0.36
C LEU A 212 -0.22 22.32 1.41
N ASN A 213 -0.15 21.05 1.01
CA ASN A 213 0.09 19.90 1.89
C ASN A 213 -0.96 19.77 3.03
N ASN A 214 -2.18 20.20 2.77
CA ASN A 214 -3.26 20.25 3.76
C ASN A 214 -4.10 18.97 3.81
N THR A 215 -4.02 18.12 2.78
CA THR A 215 -4.74 16.84 2.74
C THR A 215 -3.92 15.76 3.41
N SER A 216 -4.41 15.24 4.51
CA SER A 216 -3.70 14.21 5.25
C SER A 216 -4.65 13.10 5.71
N VAL A 217 -4.09 11.91 5.86
CA VAL A 217 -4.81 10.71 6.29
C VAL A 217 -4.08 10.06 7.44
N GLN A 218 -4.84 9.56 8.40
CA GLN A 218 -4.36 8.66 9.44
C GLN A 218 -5.13 7.35 9.34
N ILE A 219 -4.43 6.23 9.41
CA ILE A 219 -5.04 4.91 9.44
C ILE A 219 -4.85 4.35 10.84
N ASN A 220 -5.94 4.13 11.53
CA ASN A 220 -5.96 3.50 12.85
C ASN A 220 -6.22 2.01 12.66
N LEU A 221 -5.32 1.16 13.12
CA LEU A 221 -5.53 -0.27 13.21
C LEU A 221 -5.98 -0.60 14.63
N LEU A 222 -7.28 -0.93 14.77
CA LEU A 222 -7.94 -1.05 16.05
C LEU A 222 -7.84 -2.48 16.61
N ASP A 223 -7.51 -2.59 17.88
CA ASP A 223 -7.57 -3.85 18.61
C ASP A 223 -9.02 -4.22 19.03
N LYS A 224 -9.16 -5.23 19.88
CA LYS A 224 -10.46 -5.69 20.41
C LYS A 224 -11.21 -4.67 21.28
N ASP A 225 -10.52 -3.68 21.80
CA ASP A 225 -11.03 -2.64 22.69
C ASP A 225 -11.17 -1.29 21.95
N ASP A 226 -11.20 -1.34 20.60
CA ASP A 226 -11.26 -0.19 19.69
C ASP A 226 -10.11 0.81 19.91
N GLN A 227 -8.94 0.35 20.38
CA GLN A 227 -7.77 1.19 20.54
C GLN A 227 -6.84 1.07 19.34
N PRO A 228 -6.27 2.18 18.83
CA PRO A 228 -5.40 2.19 17.65
C PRO A 228 -3.96 1.74 17.97
N VAL A 229 -3.83 0.56 18.55
CA VAL A 229 -2.54 0.02 19.05
C VAL A 229 -1.94 -1.06 18.16
N GLU A 230 -2.69 -1.58 17.20
CA GLU A 230 -2.16 -2.55 16.24
C GLU A 230 -1.19 -1.86 15.27
N THR A 231 -0.04 -2.49 15.03
CA THR A 231 1.05 -1.86 14.27
C THR A 231 2.00 -2.89 13.65
N ASN A 232 3.01 -2.43 12.89
CA ASN A 232 4.00 -3.25 12.19
C ASN A 232 3.38 -4.21 11.16
N VAL A 233 2.21 -3.87 10.62
CA VAL A 233 1.50 -4.63 9.61
C VAL A 233 1.61 -3.90 8.27
N PRO A 234 2.01 -4.57 7.18
CA PRO A 234 1.98 -3.98 5.85
C PRO A 234 0.54 -3.71 5.39
N PHE A 235 0.36 -2.63 4.66
CA PHE A 235 -0.90 -2.35 4.00
C PHE A 235 -0.70 -1.73 2.61
N THR A 236 -1.67 -1.94 1.74
CA THR A 236 -1.69 -1.43 0.38
C THR A 236 -2.99 -0.69 0.13
N LEU A 237 -2.88 0.48 -0.50
CA LEU A 237 -4.01 1.23 -1.01
C LEU A 237 -4.05 1.10 -2.52
N TYR A 238 -5.17 0.71 -3.02
CA TYR A 238 -5.48 0.62 -4.45
C TYR A 238 -6.46 1.71 -4.81
N ASP A 239 -6.35 2.22 -6.01
CA ASP A 239 -7.43 2.93 -6.66
C ASP A 239 -8.56 1.92 -6.89
N GLN A 240 -9.72 2.18 -6.32
CA GLN A 240 -10.82 1.20 -6.34
C GLN A 240 -11.42 1.01 -7.73
N GLU A 241 -11.37 2.03 -8.59
CA GLU A 241 -11.94 1.99 -9.94
C GLU A 241 -11.01 1.30 -10.93
N THR A 242 -9.72 1.63 -10.88
CA THR A 242 -8.73 1.10 -11.82
C THR A 242 -8.08 -0.19 -11.34
N GLY A 243 -8.08 -0.45 -10.03
CA GLY A 243 -7.37 -1.55 -9.38
C GLY A 243 -5.85 -1.34 -9.29
N GLU A 244 -5.35 -0.18 -9.68
CA GLU A 244 -3.92 0.14 -9.60
C GLU A 244 -3.47 0.36 -8.17
N THR A 245 -2.26 -0.11 -7.86
CA THR A 245 -1.62 0.16 -6.57
C THR A 245 -1.20 1.62 -6.50
N ARG A 246 -1.68 2.35 -5.49
CA ARG A 246 -1.31 3.74 -5.23
C ARG A 246 -0.22 3.85 -4.17
N TYR A 247 -0.38 3.18 -3.03
CA TYR A 247 0.53 3.28 -1.90
C TYR A 247 0.78 1.92 -1.25
N ASN A 248 2.02 1.69 -0.82
CA ASN A 248 2.42 0.53 -0.03
C ASN A 248 3.21 1.02 1.17
N TYR A 249 2.73 0.71 2.37
CA TYR A 249 3.36 1.12 3.62
C TYR A 249 3.40 -0.03 4.63
N VAL A 250 4.25 0.13 5.64
CA VAL A 250 4.17 -0.65 6.87
C VAL A 250 3.66 0.29 7.96
N HIS A 251 2.55 -0.04 8.57
CA HIS A 251 1.96 0.76 9.64
C HIS A 251 2.94 0.92 10.81
N THR A 252 3.08 2.14 11.31
CA THR A 252 3.92 2.45 12.46
C THR A 252 3.18 3.37 13.45
N LEU A 253 3.60 3.30 14.72
CA LEU A 253 3.19 4.24 15.76
C LEU A 253 4.40 5.11 16.12
N ASN A 254 4.16 6.38 16.34
CA ASN A 254 5.19 7.32 16.83
C ASN A 254 5.53 7.03 18.31
N SER A 255 6.48 7.79 18.88
CA SER A 255 6.93 7.61 20.27
C SER A 255 5.84 7.84 21.33
N TRP A 256 4.71 8.44 20.97
CA TRP A 256 3.54 8.65 21.84
C TRP A 256 2.43 7.61 21.61
N GLY A 257 2.66 6.63 20.73
CA GLY A 257 1.68 5.59 20.42
C GLY A 257 0.59 6.00 19.43
N ASN A 258 0.78 7.09 18.69
CA ASN A 258 -0.18 7.52 17.67
C ASN A 258 0.28 7.04 16.27
N PRO A 259 -0.65 6.62 15.41
CA PRO A 259 -0.37 6.31 14.02
C PRO A 259 0.22 7.51 13.26
N ASP A 260 1.05 7.22 12.25
CA ASP A 260 1.61 8.25 11.39
C ASP A 260 0.53 8.95 10.55
N THR A 261 0.79 10.22 10.26
CA THR A 261 -0.01 11.01 9.32
C THR A 261 0.62 10.93 7.94
N LEU A 262 -0.18 10.53 6.95
CA LEU A 262 0.21 10.33 5.57
C LEU A 262 -0.46 11.37 4.66
N SER A 263 0.18 11.73 3.55
CA SER A 263 -0.43 12.58 2.52
C SER A 263 -0.92 11.70 1.38
N PHE A 264 -2.22 11.78 1.08
CA PHE A 264 -2.85 11.04 -0.02
C PHE A 264 -3.42 11.99 -1.06
N ASP A 265 -3.50 11.52 -2.30
CA ASP A 265 -4.25 12.16 -3.35
C ASP A 265 -5.76 12.05 -3.01
N PRO A 266 -6.50 13.16 -2.92
CA PRO A 266 -7.92 13.10 -2.57
C PRO A 266 -8.85 12.71 -3.74
N LEU A 267 -8.34 12.52 -4.97
CA LEU A 267 -9.14 12.17 -6.13
C LEU A 267 -9.69 10.76 -6.14
N PRO A 268 -8.86 9.70 -5.89
CA PRO A 268 -9.35 8.34 -5.99
C PRO A 268 -10.22 7.96 -4.80
N THR A 269 -11.20 7.09 -5.05
CA THR A 269 -11.76 6.25 -4.00
C THR A 269 -10.81 5.10 -3.76
N TYR A 270 -10.44 4.86 -2.51
CA TYR A 270 -9.44 3.87 -2.17
C TYR A 270 -10.06 2.57 -1.68
N LYS A 271 -9.40 1.48 -2.05
CA LYS A 271 -9.52 0.16 -1.42
C LYS A 271 -8.25 -0.10 -0.60
N LEU A 272 -8.41 -0.23 0.71
CA LEU A 272 -7.35 -0.59 1.64
C LEU A 272 -7.30 -2.11 1.82
N VAL A 273 -6.11 -2.69 1.72
CA VAL A 273 -5.83 -4.08 2.07
C VAL A 273 -4.77 -4.09 3.16
N VAL A 274 -5.12 -4.50 4.36
CA VAL A 274 -4.18 -4.75 5.46
C VAL A 274 -3.76 -6.21 5.39
N HIS A 275 -2.45 -6.46 5.25
CA HIS A 275 -1.88 -7.79 5.00
C HIS A 275 -1.74 -8.60 6.29
N THR A 276 -2.86 -8.89 6.92
CA THR A 276 -3.00 -9.82 8.05
C THR A 276 -3.31 -11.24 7.56
N LEU A 277 -3.51 -12.17 8.47
CA LEU A 277 -3.91 -13.56 8.20
C LEU A 277 -5.31 -13.83 8.79
N PRO A 278 -6.38 -13.89 7.95
CA PRO A 278 -6.47 -13.48 6.55
C PRO A 278 -6.35 -11.95 6.38
N PRO A 279 -6.14 -11.46 5.14
CA PRO A 279 -6.11 -10.03 4.87
C PRO A 279 -7.45 -9.35 5.21
N VAL A 280 -7.38 -8.16 5.83
CA VAL A 280 -8.55 -7.31 6.07
C VAL A 280 -8.67 -6.30 4.94
N ILE A 281 -9.85 -6.21 4.36
CA ILE A 281 -10.14 -5.35 3.20
C ILE A 281 -11.20 -4.33 3.59
N GLN A 282 -10.96 -3.06 3.28
CA GLN A 282 -11.93 -1.98 3.42
C GLN A 282 -12.02 -1.22 2.10
N GLU A 283 -13.24 -1.04 1.60
CA GLU A 283 -13.52 -0.39 0.32
C GLU A 283 -14.28 0.92 0.52
N GLY A 284 -14.31 1.77 -0.52
CA GLY A 284 -15.07 3.01 -0.50
C GLY A 284 -14.43 4.12 0.35
N LEU A 285 -13.13 4.08 0.58
CA LEU A 285 -12.44 5.09 1.37
C LEU A 285 -12.21 6.34 0.53
N THR A 286 -12.83 7.45 0.93
CA THR A 286 -12.69 8.76 0.29
C THR A 286 -11.95 9.74 1.19
N VAL A 287 -11.11 10.56 0.60
CA VAL A 287 -10.34 11.60 1.29
C VAL A 287 -10.88 12.97 0.86
N THR A 288 -11.17 13.82 1.83
CA THR A 288 -11.65 15.17 1.53
C THR A 288 -10.45 16.12 1.34
N PRO A 289 -10.38 16.87 0.23
CA PRO A 289 -9.32 17.85 0.00
C PRO A 289 -9.19 18.85 1.16
N GLY A 290 -7.95 19.12 1.59
CA GLY A 290 -7.66 20.07 2.65
C GLY A 290 -8.06 19.65 4.08
N VAL A 291 -8.53 18.42 4.27
CA VAL A 291 -9.01 17.91 5.56
C VAL A 291 -8.15 16.74 6.02
N HIS A 292 -7.93 16.66 7.34
CA HIS A 292 -7.34 15.47 7.96
C HIS A 292 -8.42 14.40 8.10
N THR A 293 -8.25 13.27 7.40
CA THR A 293 -9.19 12.15 7.40
C THR A 293 -8.63 10.99 8.21
N VAL A 294 -9.45 10.39 9.08
CA VAL A 294 -9.07 9.21 9.87
C VAL A 294 -9.86 8.01 9.38
N PHE A 295 -9.15 6.91 9.08
CA PHE A 295 -9.75 5.62 8.75
C PHE A 295 -9.54 4.65 9.91
N ASP A 296 -10.62 4.22 10.53
CA ASP A 296 -10.62 3.21 11.58
C ASP A 296 -10.83 1.83 10.96
N VAL A 297 -9.86 0.93 11.17
CA VAL A 297 -9.83 -0.43 10.64
C VAL A 297 -9.82 -1.42 11.79
N PRO A 298 -10.94 -2.10 12.10
CA PRO A 298 -10.97 -3.14 13.12
C PRO A 298 -10.04 -4.29 12.75
N LEU A 299 -9.09 -4.60 13.63
CA LEU A 299 -8.05 -5.61 13.42
C LEU A 299 -7.80 -6.46 14.68
N PRO A 300 -8.85 -7.04 15.28
CA PRO A 300 -8.68 -7.88 16.47
C PRO A 300 -7.88 -9.12 16.11
N GLN A 301 -6.67 -9.28 16.63
CA GLN A 301 -5.76 -10.37 16.33
C GLN A 301 -5.41 -11.17 17.57
N GLY A 302 -5.11 -12.46 17.39
CA GLY A 302 -4.55 -13.35 18.42
C GLY A 302 -3.45 -14.23 17.84
N ASP A 303 -2.72 -14.92 18.70
CA ASP A 303 -1.55 -15.69 18.32
C ASP A 303 -1.84 -17.19 18.29
N LEU A 304 -1.53 -17.87 17.16
CA LEU A 304 -1.54 -19.32 17.05
C LEU A 304 -0.13 -19.86 17.27
N VAL A 305 0.05 -20.64 18.34
CA VAL A 305 1.34 -21.23 18.71
C VAL A 305 1.32 -22.72 18.42
N LEU A 306 2.09 -23.17 17.42
CA LEU A 306 2.20 -24.59 17.07
C LEU A 306 3.45 -25.22 17.69
N SER A 307 3.27 -26.31 18.44
CA SER A 307 4.37 -26.95 19.17
C SER A 307 4.23 -28.49 19.23
N PHE A 308 5.33 -29.14 19.62
CA PHE A 308 5.33 -30.56 19.94
C PHE A 308 5.25 -30.77 21.44
N SER A 309 4.38 -31.68 21.89
CA SER A 309 4.41 -32.14 23.26
C SER A 309 5.55 -33.16 23.44
N GLY A 310 6.54 -32.82 24.25
CA GLY A 310 7.69 -33.68 24.53
C GLY A 310 8.99 -33.23 23.82
N ARG A 311 9.85 -34.21 23.48
CA ARG A 311 11.13 -33.90 22.81
C ARG A 311 10.90 -33.43 21.37
N ARG A 312 11.82 -32.59 20.88
CA ARG A 312 11.82 -32.09 19.50
C ARG A 312 11.63 -33.24 18.51
N SER A 313 10.72 -33.05 17.59
CA SER A 313 10.30 -34.06 16.63
C SER A 313 11.36 -34.36 15.56
N ASP A 314 11.36 -35.60 15.09
CA ASP A 314 12.14 -36.03 13.93
C ASP A 314 11.50 -35.62 12.58
N TYR A 315 10.35 -34.92 12.58
CA TYR A 315 9.67 -34.52 11.34
C TYR A 315 10.44 -33.48 10.52
N GLY A 316 11.49 -32.82 11.07
CA GLY A 316 12.13 -31.69 10.39
C GLY A 316 11.18 -30.49 10.32
N ALA A 317 11.02 -29.90 9.14
CA ALA A 317 10.09 -28.79 8.88
C ALA A 317 8.67 -29.35 8.65
N LEU A 318 7.90 -29.47 9.74
CA LEU A 318 6.49 -29.86 9.68
C LEU A 318 5.63 -28.62 9.48
N GLN A 319 4.70 -28.66 8.52
CA GLN A 319 3.77 -27.59 8.24
C GLN A 319 2.34 -27.94 8.65
N CYS A 320 1.58 -26.90 8.95
CA CYS A 320 0.16 -26.90 9.21
C CYS A 320 -0.53 -25.98 8.22
N ILE A 321 -1.50 -26.49 7.49
CA ILE A 321 -2.38 -25.66 6.66
C ILE A 321 -3.49 -25.14 7.56
N VAL A 322 -3.60 -23.81 7.63
CA VAL A 322 -4.64 -23.11 8.40
C VAL A 322 -5.70 -22.63 7.42
N SER A 323 -6.95 -23.03 7.62
CA SER A 323 -8.09 -22.65 6.81
C SER A 323 -9.15 -21.95 7.66
N ASN A 324 -9.92 -21.03 7.05
CA ASN A 324 -11.05 -20.38 7.69
C ASN A 324 -12.31 -21.27 7.68
N ASP A 325 -13.42 -20.78 8.23
CA ASP A 325 -14.72 -21.49 8.28
C ASP A 325 -15.29 -21.81 6.89
N ASN A 326 -14.89 -21.08 5.86
CA ASN A 326 -15.29 -21.35 4.48
C ASN A 326 -14.41 -22.39 3.78
N CYS A 327 -13.46 -23.00 4.49
CA CYS A 327 -12.44 -23.89 3.97
C CYS A 327 -11.43 -23.20 3.00
N ASP A 328 -11.33 -21.88 2.99
CA ASP A 328 -10.30 -21.18 2.25
C ASP A 328 -8.97 -21.30 3.01
N ILE A 329 -7.91 -21.65 2.29
CA ILE A 329 -6.57 -21.69 2.88
C ILE A 329 -6.10 -20.27 3.15
N VAL A 330 -5.83 -19.98 4.43
CA VAL A 330 -5.32 -18.70 4.89
C VAL A 330 -3.79 -18.67 4.87
N HIS A 331 -3.17 -19.72 5.42
CA HIS A 331 -1.71 -19.77 5.58
C HIS A 331 -1.19 -21.18 5.75
N ALA A 332 0.12 -21.37 5.50
CA ALA A 332 0.84 -22.58 5.83
C ALA A 332 1.90 -22.26 6.91
N GLN A 333 1.55 -22.52 8.17
CA GLN A 333 2.39 -22.22 9.32
C GLN A 333 3.34 -23.38 9.64
N GLU A 334 4.61 -23.07 9.94
CA GLU A 334 5.59 -24.06 10.37
C GLU A 334 5.42 -24.39 11.87
N PHE A 335 5.61 -25.67 12.24
CA PHE A 335 5.65 -26.07 13.65
C PHE A 335 6.87 -25.51 14.38
N GLY A 336 6.62 -24.96 15.56
CA GLY A 336 7.62 -24.26 16.38
C GLY A 336 7.65 -22.76 16.15
N SER A 337 6.73 -22.23 15.31
CA SER A 337 6.51 -20.79 15.14
C SER A 337 5.23 -20.32 15.84
N THR A 338 5.16 -19.03 16.06
CA THR A 338 3.97 -18.28 16.46
C THR A 338 3.61 -17.33 15.34
N GLU A 339 2.36 -17.35 14.90
CA GLU A 339 1.86 -16.46 13.86
C GLU A 339 0.58 -15.77 14.32
N ARG A 340 0.42 -14.50 13.94
CA ARG A 340 -0.77 -13.70 14.28
C ARG A 340 -1.86 -13.89 13.23
N TYR A 341 -3.06 -14.13 13.71
CA TYR A 341 -4.27 -14.27 12.88
C TYR A 341 -5.36 -13.31 13.34
N ILE A 342 -6.21 -12.90 12.41
CA ILE A 342 -7.47 -12.25 12.77
C ILE A 342 -8.27 -13.18 13.67
N ALA A 343 -8.85 -12.66 14.74
CA ALA A 343 -9.67 -13.45 15.67
C ALA A 343 -10.82 -14.14 14.94
N GLY A 344 -10.99 -15.44 15.19
CA GLY A 344 -11.98 -16.23 14.48
C GLY A 344 -11.82 -17.72 14.76
N THR A 345 -12.58 -18.53 14.00
CA THR A 345 -12.54 -20.00 14.07
C THR A 345 -11.82 -20.54 12.84
N TYR A 346 -10.93 -21.48 13.07
CA TYR A 346 -10.06 -22.04 12.04
C TYR A 346 -10.04 -23.57 12.09
N GLN A 347 -9.72 -24.17 10.96
CA GLN A 347 -9.40 -25.59 10.85
C GLN A 347 -7.90 -25.72 10.57
N LEU A 348 -7.26 -26.65 11.29
CA LEU A 348 -5.84 -26.96 11.14
C LEU A 348 -5.67 -28.33 10.49
N GLU A 349 -4.97 -28.40 9.37
CA GLU A 349 -4.55 -29.65 8.74
C GLU A 349 -3.04 -29.80 8.86
N ILE A 350 -2.59 -30.59 9.81
CA ILE A 350 -1.18 -30.82 10.09
C ILE A 350 -0.66 -31.94 9.20
N LEU A 351 0.41 -31.68 8.44
CA LEU A 351 0.94 -32.59 7.42
C LEU A 351 1.77 -33.75 8.01
N THR A 352 1.23 -34.34 9.07
CA THR A 352 1.76 -35.58 9.67
C THR A 352 1.40 -36.82 8.82
N THR A 353 1.88 -38.00 9.21
CA THR A 353 1.49 -39.27 8.63
C THR A 353 0.87 -40.16 9.71
N PRO A 354 -0.45 -40.48 9.64
CA PRO A 354 -1.45 -39.83 8.79
C PRO A 354 -1.65 -38.36 9.15
N ARG A 355 -2.30 -37.58 8.26
CA ARG A 355 -2.63 -36.18 8.54
C ARG A 355 -3.47 -36.04 9.80
N THR A 356 -3.17 -35.04 10.59
CA THR A 356 -3.92 -34.68 11.79
C THR A 356 -4.78 -33.45 11.48
N ILE A 357 -6.09 -33.58 11.66
CA ILE A 357 -7.05 -32.48 11.48
C ILE A 357 -7.58 -32.10 12.84
N ILE A 358 -7.56 -30.77 13.12
CA ILE A 358 -8.13 -30.17 14.33
C ILE A 358 -9.12 -29.11 13.85
N SER A 359 -10.40 -29.35 14.07
CA SER A 359 -11.47 -28.43 13.73
C SER A 359 -11.81 -27.52 14.90
N ASP A 360 -12.52 -26.43 14.60
CA ASP A 360 -13.09 -25.50 15.58
C ASP A 360 -12.03 -24.85 16.52
N VAL A 361 -10.85 -24.56 15.97
CA VAL A 361 -9.80 -23.85 16.71
C VAL A 361 -10.16 -22.38 16.79
N VAL A 362 -10.51 -21.92 17.97
CA VAL A 362 -10.84 -20.50 18.20
C VAL A 362 -9.57 -19.72 18.56
N ILE A 363 -9.26 -18.70 17.75
CA ILE A 363 -8.23 -17.73 18.05
C ILE A 363 -8.92 -16.49 18.64
N ALA A 364 -8.69 -16.26 19.95
CA ALA A 364 -9.27 -15.13 20.67
C ALA A 364 -8.39 -13.88 20.55
N PRO A 365 -9.00 -12.66 20.49
CA PRO A 365 -8.23 -11.42 20.37
C PRO A 365 -7.32 -11.16 21.56
N GLY A 366 -6.04 -10.89 21.30
CA GLY A 366 -5.03 -10.59 22.32
C GLY A 366 -4.57 -11.79 23.14
N GLU A 367 -4.96 -13.02 22.75
CA GLU A 367 -4.61 -14.25 23.47
C GLU A 367 -3.74 -15.17 22.63
N GLU A 368 -2.94 -16.01 23.30
CA GLU A 368 -2.24 -17.11 22.67
C GLU A 368 -3.12 -18.37 22.63
N THR A 369 -3.23 -18.99 21.46
CA THR A 369 -3.90 -20.27 21.24
C THR A 369 -2.84 -21.36 21.04
N PRO A 370 -2.40 -22.08 22.09
CA PRO A 370 -1.38 -23.09 21.97
C PRO A 370 -1.97 -24.40 21.45
N ILE A 371 -1.43 -24.92 20.37
CA ILE A 371 -1.74 -26.23 19.81
C ILE A 371 -0.48 -27.10 19.89
N ALA A 372 -0.59 -28.20 20.63
CA ALA A 372 0.52 -29.13 20.81
C ALA A 372 0.13 -30.53 20.33
N ILE A 373 0.93 -31.10 19.44
CA ILE A 373 0.77 -32.50 19.02
C ILE A 373 1.92 -33.36 19.52
N PRO A 374 1.71 -34.67 19.73
CA PRO A 374 2.81 -35.56 20.07
C PRO A 374 3.80 -35.67 18.89
N GLY A 375 5.08 -35.78 19.21
CA GLY A 375 6.08 -36.13 18.20
C GLY A 375 5.83 -37.52 17.61
N PRO A 376 6.35 -37.84 16.43
CA PRO A 376 6.18 -39.10 15.77
C PRO A 376 6.89 -40.24 16.51
N GLY A 377 6.45 -41.48 16.23
CA GLY A 377 7.30 -42.67 16.43
C GLY A 377 7.82 -43.16 15.08
N THR A 378 8.78 -44.07 15.12
CA THR A 378 9.40 -44.64 13.93
C THR A 378 8.94 -46.07 13.73
N LEU A 379 8.36 -46.40 12.57
CA LEU A 379 8.21 -47.74 12.09
C LEU A 379 9.47 -48.16 11.32
N LEU A 380 10.15 -49.21 11.79
CA LEU A 380 11.20 -49.91 11.08
C LEU A 380 10.59 -51.16 10.43
N LEU A 381 10.34 -51.12 9.14
CA LEU A 381 9.71 -52.22 8.39
C LEU A 381 10.78 -52.99 7.61
N ASN A 382 10.76 -54.31 7.75
CA ASN A 382 11.57 -55.21 6.95
C ASN A 382 10.64 -56.30 6.37
N THR A 383 10.41 -56.26 5.05
CA THR A 383 9.56 -57.20 4.35
C THR A 383 10.35 -58.33 3.69
N GLY A 384 11.69 -58.18 3.57
CA GLY A 384 12.58 -59.12 2.94
C GLY A 384 12.36 -59.33 1.44
N THR A 385 11.32 -58.76 0.85
CA THR A 385 10.98 -58.87 -0.57
C THR A 385 10.08 -57.74 -1.01
N ALA A 386 10.10 -57.44 -2.31
CA ALA A 386 9.16 -56.50 -2.93
C ALA A 386 7.72 -57.01 -2.83
N GLY A 387 6.76 -56.10 -2.71
CA GLY A 387 5.35 -56.45 -2.60
C GLY A 387 4.41 -55.27 -2.66
N TYR A 388 3.15 -55.51 -2.36
CA TYR A 388 2.05 -54.54 -2.40
C TYR A 388 1.39 -54.43 -1.05
N GLY A 389 0.89 -53.28 -0.71
CA GLY A 389 0.15 -53.07 0.53
C GLY A 389 0.26 -51.63 1.07
N GLY A 390 0.14 -51.52 2.38
CA GLY A 390 0.21 -50.25 3.07
C GLY A 390 0.06 -50.37 4.57
N VAL A 391 0.16 -49.23 5.22
CA VAL A 391 -0.15 -49.05 6.64
C VAL A 391 -1.47 -48.31 6.73
N PHE A 392 -2.38 -48.84 7.54
CA PHE A 392 -3.72 -48.31 7.74
C PHE A 392 -3.92 -47.92 9.21
N ILE A 393 -4.72 -46.91 9.45
CA ILE A 393 -5.23 -46.56 10.77
C ILE A 393 -6.74 -46.80 10.81
N GLU A 394 -7.25 -47.33 11.92
CA GLU A 394 -8.68 -47.48 12.13
C GLU A 394 -9.22 -46.25 12.87
N GLN A 395 -10.13 -45.54 12.21
CA GLN A 395 -10.84 -44.40 12.78
C GLN A 395 -12.34 -44.60 12.56
N ASN A 396 -13.13 -44.54 13.63
CA ASN A 396 -14.60 -44.73 13.56
C ASN A 396 -15.03 -46.01 12.84
N ASN A 397 -14.34 -47.13 13.08
CA ASN A 397 -14.54 -48.41 12.43
C ASN A 397 -14.30 -48.44 10.90
N VAL A 398 -13.59 -47.44 10.39
CA VAL A 398 -13.17 -47.37 8.99
C VAL A 398 -11.65 -47.41 8.92
N LEU A 399 -11.11 -48.29 8.06
CA LEU A 399 -9.67 -48.32 7.76
C LEU A 399 -9.32 -47.21 6.77
N THR A 400 -8.52 -46.28 7.20
CA THR A 400 -7.99 -45.18 6.37
C THR A 400 -6.51 -45.44 6.09
N THR A 401 -6.07 -45.18 4.85
CA THR A 401 -4.68 -45.35 4.46
C THR A 401 -3.80 -44.28 5.13
N ALA A 402 -2.87 -44.70 5.99
CA ALA A 402 -1.83 -43.84 6.54
C ALA A 402 -0.61 -43.75 5.60
N LEU A 403 -0.21 -44.90 5.03
CA LEU A 403 0.92 -44.97 4.12
C LEU A 403 0.65 -46.05 3.07
N LYS A 404 0.78 -45.73 1.79
CA LYS A 404 0.66 -46.67 0.67
C LYS A 404 2.04 -47.07 0.19
N PHE A 405 2.31 -48.33 0.03
CA PHE A 405 3.54 -48.81 -0.58
C PHE A 405 3.42 -48.74 -2.11
N SER A 406 4.43 -48.10 -2.73
CA SER A 406 4.61 -48.21 -4.17
C SER A 406 5.15 -49.58 -4.54
N GLU A 407 5.05 -49.93 -5.82
CA GLU A 407 5.66 -51.17 -6.31
C GLU A 407 7.16 -51.18 -6.04
N GLY A 408 7.64 -52.18 -5.33
CA GLY A 408 9.04 -52.28 -4.92
C GLY A 408 9.19 -52.93 -3.55
N ASP A 409 10.38 -52.80 -2.95
CA ASP A 409 10.62 -53.22 -1.58
C ASP A 409 10.21 -52.10 -0.61
N PRO A 410 9.17 -52.28 0.20
CA PRO A 410 8.72 -51.31 1.16
C PRO A 410 9.55 -51.32 2.47
N SER A 411 10.63 -52.07 2.52
CA SER A 411 11.52 -52.03 3.69
C SER A 411 12.12 -50.63 3.90
N GLY A 412 12.02 -50.11 5.13
CA GLY A 412 12.49 -48.76 5.38
C GLY A 412 12.10 -48.23 6.76
N ARG A 413 12.38 -46.96 6.90
CA ARG A 413 12.04 -46.14 8.09
C ARG A 413 10.89 -45.19 7.75
N TYR A 414 9.81 -45.26 8.51
CA TYR A 414 8.64 -44.39 8.32
C TYR A 414 8.29 -43.70 9.64
N LEU A 415 8.09 -42.39 9.58
CA LEU A 415 7.62 -41.61 10.69
C LEU A 415 6.08 -41.60 10.70
N LEU A 416 5.50 -42.06 11.80
CA LEU A 416 4.05 -42.16 11.96
C LEU A 416 3.63 -41.47 13.26
N GLN A 417 2.44 -40.87 13.26
CA GLN A 417 1.83 -40.37 14.49
C GLN A 417 1.60 -41.49 15.49
N PRO A 418 1.63 -41.24 16.79
CA PRO A 418 1.25 -42.23 17.79
C PRO A 418 -0.16 -42.74 17.56
N GLY A 419 -0.33 -44.07 17.59
CA GLY A 419 -1.62 -44.70 17.32
C GLY A 419 -1.52 -46.19 17.12
N LYS A 420 -2.70 -46.84 16.92
CA LYS A 420 -2.82 -48.24 16.56
C LYS A 420 -2.95 -48.35 15.04
N TYR A 421 -2.15 -49.21 14.48
CA TYR A 421 -2.06 -49.37 13.03
C TYR A 421 -2.19 -50.84 12.63
N LYS A 422 -2.58 -51.05 11.36
CA LYS A 422 -2.65 -52.31 10.71
C LYS A 422 -1.77 -52.28 9.47
N LEU A 423 -0.80 -53.17 9.40
CA LEU A 423 0.01 -53.40 8.21
C LEU A 423 -0.70 -54.48 7.39
N VAL A 424 -0.89 -54.22 6.11
CA VAL A 424 -1.39 -55.21 5.13
C VAL A 424 -0.35 -55.30 4.03
N PHE A 425 0.18 -56.51 3.81
CA PHE A 425 1.25 -56.73 2.85
C PHE A 425 1.09 -58.08 2.13
N ARG A 426 1.36 -58.08 0.83
CA ARG A 426 1.45 -59.29 0.02
C ARG A 426 2.71 -59.26 -0.85
N ALA A 427 3.56 -60.26 -0.73
CA ALA A 427 4.78 -60.39 -1.55
C ALA A 427 4.41 -60.42 -3.04
N ARG A 428 5.28 -59.81 -3.88
CA ARG A 428 5.05 -59.70 -5.33
C ARG A 428 4.91 -61.05 -6.03
N ASN A 429 5.64 -62.06 -5.56
CA ASN A 429 5.64 -63.40 -6.11
C ASN A 429 4.46 -64.27 -5.62
N ALA A 430 3.72 -63.81 -4.62
CA ALA A 430 2.53 -64.52 -4.13
C ALA A 430 1.35 -64.35 -5.11
N ARG A 431 0.88 -65.46 -5.69
CA ARG A 431 -0.14 -65.44 -6.76
C ARG A 431 -1.59 -65.51 -6.27
N GLN A 432 -1.80 -65.63 -4.95
CA GLN A 432 -3.15 -65.75 -4.38
C GLN A 432 -3.33 -64.69 -3.29
N THR A 433 -4.53 -64.11 -3.20
CA THR A 433 -4.92 -63.13 -2.19
C THR A 433 -4.80 -63.70 -0.77
N LEU A 434 -4.97 -64.99 -0.61
CA LEU A 434 -4.84 -65.69 0.67
C LEU A 434 -3.47 -65.55 1.32
N TYR A 435 -2.40 -65.24 0.55
CA TYR A 435 -1.06 -65.01 1.09
C TYR A 435 -0.85 -63.58 1.55
N THR A 436 -1.91 -62.80 1.76
CA THR A 436 -1.85 -61.49 2.37
C THR A 436 -1.55 -61.63 3.85
N ILE A 437 -0.54 -60.91 4.30
CA ILE A 437 -0.14 -60.81 5.72
C ILE A 437 -0.82 -59.56 6.28
N GLU A 438 -1.51 -59.74 7.39
CA GLU A 438 -2.06 -58.65 8.20
C GLU A 438 -1.38 -58.67 9.56
N LYS A 439 -0.93 -57.49 10.06
CA LYS A 439 -0.27 -57.36 11.36
C LYS A 439 -0.67 -56.06 12.03
N GLU A 440 -1.20 -56.17 13.24
CA GLU A 440 -1.50 -55.02 14.08
C GLU A 440 -0.26 -54.62 14.88
N PHE A 441 -0.08 -53.31 15.03
CA PHE A 441 1.01 -52.74 15.80
C PHE A 441 0.66 -51.35 16.39
N THR A 442 1.43 -50.90 17.35
CA THR A 442 1.23 -49.61 17.99
C THR A 442 2.50 -48.78 17.83
N ILE A 443 2.33 -47.54 17.41
CA ILE A 443 3.36 -46.52 17.39
C ILE A 443 3.23 -45.65 18.66
N LYS A 444 4.32 -45.45 19.36
CA LYS A 444 4.42 -44.55 20.51
C LYS A 444 5.39 -43.39 20.18
N SER A 445 5.08 -42.19 20.65
CA SER A 445 5.92 -41.00 20.42
C SER A 445 7.37 -41.26 20.84
N GLY A 446 8.32 -40.86 19.98
CA GLY A 446 9.75 -40.94 20.24
C GLY A 446 10.34 -42.34 20.34
N THR A 447 9.60 -43.41 19.95
CA THR A 447 10.06 -44.80 20.04
C THR A 447 10.14 -45.44 18.68
N ASN A 448 10.97 -46.50 18.56
CA ASN A 448 11.05 -47.32 17.37
C ASN A 448 10.19 -48.59 17.54
N THR A 449 9.36 -48.88 16.55
CA THR A 449 8.60 -50.15 16.42
C THR A 449 9.11 -50.88 15.21
N THR A 450 9.64 -52.10 15.42
CA THR A 450 10.19 -52.94 14.36
C THR A 450 9.22 -54.02 13.95
N ILE A 451 8.97 -54.14 12.67
CA ILE A 451 8.16 -55.23 12.06
C ILE A 451 9.02 -55.99 11.04
N ASN A 452 9.15 -57.27 11.26
CA ASN A 452 9.77 -58.17 10.31
C ASN A 452 8.68 -59.13 9.76
N LEU A 453 8.64 -59.27 8.43
CA LEU A 453 7.72 -60.15 7.69
C LEU A 453 8.44 -61.31 6.99
N ASN A 454 9.64 -61.65 7.44
CA ASN A 454 10.44 -62.75 6.90
C ASN A 454 9.90 -64.09 7.32
#